data_e8246ace8bbcc1b59df8b3ecc3e67346
#
_entry.id   e8246ace8bbcc1b59df8b3ecc3e67346
#
_cell.length_a   1.000
_cell.length_b   1.000
_cell.length_c   1.000
_cell.angle_alpha   90.00
_cell.angle_beta   90.00
_cell.angle_gamma   90.00
#
_symmetry.space_group_name_H-M   'P 1'
#
loop_
_entity.id
_entity.type
_entity.pdbx_description
1 polymer ?
#
loop_
_entity_poly.entity_id
_entity_poly.type
_entity_poly.pdbx_seq_one_letter_code
_entity_poly.pdbx_strand_id
1 'polypeptide(L)'
;MLLGLGLALLAGGCYVAAYLAASNKVPVGTQVAGVDIGGHSPTAAATVLRDGLAGKARAPFVVVVNGRTMKVRPQQVGLDVDYTASVHAAGVGHSWSPSRLWAYFVGGGRLDPVKQLDQSRLATLIDRLDGTDGSVPTDGSVVFHRDGFVVEQPQDGLQVDAQGAGTEFWNAYLSDDPRVQLPLVATPPDIDTAAVHRFVAGFANPAMASAVTLRLGPDSVRLQPSSYAPLLGSEKAGHRLRPTVHAAALARVVKDRLGRTPAAAPRDATVALVDGRPQVVPSRPGTVFAPADIATALVTAIHASDRTASVKATRAPASFASADARALRIRDQISSATVPLSRGSQVGALLAAAARLDGTVLRPGEVLSLRDVLGGDVPGSLASTQLATATFNAAWLGGLGLGSHATLPTYTGDYPVGRDATLRNGQDLAFTDTTAYGVLVSVQTQRPSSGHDGTLTVSLWSTPRWSVTSSHSTPANVVPSGRVVRRGQGCQERPGSNGFDVTVTRTFERLGSGTADHSSSYAVHYAPVAAVVCRPPHP
;
A
#
# COMPACT_ATOMS: atom_id res chain seq x y z
N MET A 1 -67.59 7.81 89.44
CA MET A 1 -66.33 7.20 89.08
C MET A 1 -66.50 6.05 88.06
N LEU A 2 -67.52 5.20 88.20
CA LEU A 2 -67.81 4.04 87.32
C LEU A 2 -68.23 4.45 85.89
N LEU A 3 -68.95 5.56 85.71
CA LEU A 3 -69.36 6.00 84.34
C LEU A 3 -68.15 6.51 83.49
N GLY A 4 -67.15 7.15 84.11
CA GLY A 4 -65.93 7.62 83.43
C GLY A 4 -65.06 6.44 83.01
N LEU A 5 -64.95 5.40 83.79
CA LEU A 5 -64.18 4.17 83.44
C LEU A 5 -64.79 3.44 82.26
N GLY A 6 -66.17 3.32 82.26
CA GLY A 6 -66.88 2.70 81.12
C GLY A 6 -66.69 3.47 79.82
N LEU A 7 -66.70 4.80 79.87
CA LEU A 7 -66.45 5.65 78.69
C LEU A 7 -65.00 5.54 78.17
N ALA A 8 -64.04 5.49 79.14
CA ALA A 8 -62.63 5.27 78.78
C ALA A 8 -62.37 3.91 78.17
N LEU A 9 -63.00 2.82 78.65
CA LEU A 9 -62.92 1.47 78.08
C LEU A 9 -63.59 1.41 76.71
N LEU A 10 -64.75 2.04 76.52
CA LEU A 10 -65.38 2.15 75.19
C LEU A 10 -64.57 2.97 74.24
N ALA A 11 -64.01 4.10 74.65
CA ALA A 11 -63.13 4.92 73.79
C ALA A 11 -61.82 4.16 73.40
N GLY A 12 -61.24 3.47 74.42
CA GLY A 12 -60.05 2.61 74.16
C GLY A 12 -60.36 1.46 73.27
N GLY A 13 -61.51 0.76 73.42
CA GLY A 13 -61.99 -0.31 72.58
C GLY A 13 -62.24 0.13 71.11
N CYS A 14 -62.89 1.27 70.92
CA CYS A 14 -63.09 1.90 69.62
C CYS A 14 -61.76 2.29 68.95
N TYR A 15 -60.80 2.81 69.75
CA TYR A 15 -59.48 3.16 69.25
C TYR A 15 -58.69 1.96 68.82
N VAL A 16 -58.68 0.89 69.59
CA VAL A 16 -58.05 -0.40 69.18
C VAL A 16 -58.77 -1.02 67.98
N ALA A 17 -60.10 -1.01 67.96
CA ALA A 17 -60.85 -1.49 66.79
C ALA A 17 -60.56 -0.67 65.52
N ALA A 18 -60.47 0.68 65.67
CA ALA A 18 -60.08 1.55 64.58
C ALA A 18 -58.64 1.30 64.12
N TYR A 19 -57.70 1.04 65.04
CA TYR A 19 -56.35 0.66 64.74
C TYR A 19 -56.27 -0.66 63.99
N LEU A 20 -56.99 -1.70 64.45
CA LEU A 20 -57.03 -3.00 63.76
C LEU A 20 -57.68 -2.91 62.37
N ALA A 21 -58.71 -2.10 62.21
CA ALA A 21 -59.36 -1.86 60.93
C ALA A 21 -58.45 -1.12 59.94
N ALA A 22 -57.69 -0.12 60.46
CA ALA A 22 -56.80 0.72 59.67
C ALA A 22 -55.39 0.15 59.52
N SER A 23 -55.05 -0.90 60.32
CA SER A 23 -53.71 -1.46 60.37
C SER A 23 -53.25 -1.96 59.03
N ASN A 24 -52.12 -1.37 58.56
CA ASN A 24 -51.46 -1.71 57.28
C ASN A 24 -52.38 -1.73 56.04
N LYS A 25 -53.35 -0.81 55.98
CA LYS A 25 -54.24 -0.62 54.84
C LYS A 25 -54.11 0.78 54.25
N VAL A 26 -54.50 0.89 52.97
CA VAL A 26 -54.59 2.20 52.28
C VAL A 26 -55.79 2.98 52.85
N PRO A 27 -55.69 4.28 53.06
CA PRO A 27 -56.79 5.14 53.47
C PRO A 27 -58.04 4.95 52.57
N VAL A 28 -59.25 4.92 53.21
CA VAL A 28 -60.51 4.73 52.46
C VAL A 28 -60.71 5.90 51.48
N GLY A 29 -61.18 5.63 50.27
CA GLY A 29 -61.41 6.63 49.22
C GLY A 29 -60.14 7.08 48.48
N THR A 30 -59.02 6.42 48.72
CA THR A 30 -57.78 6.73 47.96
C THR A 30 -57.89 6.17 46.57
N GLN A 31 -57.70 7.02 45.56
CA GLN A 31 -57.61 6.67 44.15
C GLN A 31 -56.23 6.97 43.59
N VAL A 32 -55.64 6.02 42.85
CA VAL A 32 -54.40 6.24 42.12
C VAL A 32 -54.69 6.14 40.62
N ALA A 33 -54.46 7.21 39.86
CA ALA A 33 -54.84 7.34 38.46
C ALA A 33 -56.29 6.91 38.15
N GLY A 34 -57.23 7.21 39.06
CA GLY A 34 -58.64 6.89 38.95
C GLY A 34 -59.04 5.46 39.38
N VAL A 35 -58.10 4.64 39.81
CA VAL A 35 -58.33 3.30 40.37
C VAL A 35 -58.48 3.41 41.87
N ASP A 36 -59.63 2.98 42.41
CA ASP A 36 -59.87 2.97 43.86
C ASP A 36 -59.10 1.82 44.52
N ILE A 37 -58.15 2.15 45.41
CA ILE A 37 -57.32 1.21 46.17
C ILE A 37 -57.55 1.32 47.70
N GLY A 38 -58.52 2.15 48.08
CA GLY A 38 -58.80 2.44 49.49
C GLY A 38 -59.28 1.19 50.25
N GLY A 39 -58.90 1.06 51.53
CA GLY A 39 -59.27 -0.04 52.40
C GLY A 39 -58.54 -1.38 52.13
N HIS A 40 -57.78 -1.51 51.06
CA HIS A 40 -57.03 -2.70 50.74
C HIS A 40 -55.70 -2.82 51.49
N SER A 41 -55.21 -4.06 51.71
CA SER A 41 -53.84 -4.31 52.18
C SER A 41 -52.82 -3.90 51.08
N PRO A 42 -51.54 -3.67 51.41
CA PRO A 42 -50.54 -3.25 50.38
C PRO A 42 -50.49 -4.16 49.17
N THR A 43 -50.48 -5.45 49.37
CA THR A 43 -50.42 -6.46 48.30
C THR A 43 -51.69 -6.48 47.47
N ALA A 44 -52.87 -6.42 48.13
CA ALA A 44 -54.15 -6.38 47.44
C ALA A 44 -54.32 -5.06 46.67
N ALA A 45 -53.95 -3.92 47.28
CA ALA A 45 -53.97 -2.61 46.64
C ALA A 45 -53.07 -2.58 45.38
N ALA A 46 -51.85 -3.14 45.44
CA ALA A 46 -50.95 -3.24 44.31
C ALA A 46 -51.54 -4.13 43.20
N THR A 47 -52.24 -5.19 43.54
CA THR A 47 -52.92 -6.06 42.55
C THR A 47 -54.07 -5.33 41.86
N VAL A 48 -54.97 -4.73 42.67
CA VAL A 48 -56.10 -3.92 42.16
C VAL A 48 -55.61 -2.78 41.25
N LEU A 49 -54.56 -2.10 41.68
CA LEU A 49 -53.96 -1.00 40.91
C LEU A 49 -53.37 -1.53 39.58
N ARG A 50 -52.65 -2.68 39.60
CA ARG A 50 -52.10 -3.31 38.43
C ARG A 50 -53.19 -3.71 37.44
N ASP A 51 -54.25 -4.36 37.93
CA ASP A 51 -55.35 -4.83 37.07
C ASP A 51 -56.12 -3.64 36.49
N GLY A 52 -56.38 -2.61 37.33
CA GLY A 52 -57.06 -1.40 36.89
C GLY A 52 -56.30 -0.55 35.90
N LEU A 53 -54.97 -0.53 35.99
CA LEU A 53 -54.10 0.21 35.04
C LEU A 53 -53.61 -0.63 33.88
N ALA A 54 -53.84 -1.96 33.84
CA ALA A 54 -53.30 -2.88 32.84
C ALA A 54 -53.54 -2.43 31.39
N GLY A 55 -54.71 -1.88 31.11
CA GLY A 55 -55.07 -1.38 29.79
C GLY A 55 -54.23 -0.15 29.38
N LYS A 56 -54.20 0.86 30.27
CA LYS A 56 -53.45 2.11 30.00
C LYS A 56 -51.94 1.89 30.06
N ALA A 57 -51.43 1.06 30.97
CA ALA A 57 -50.02 0.77 31.12
C ALA A 57 -49.41 0.00 29.90
N ARG A 58 -50.26 -0.70 29.15
CA ARG A 58 -49.85 -1.44 27.93
C ARG A 58 -50.24 -0.75 26.63
N ALA A 59 -51.01 0.34 26.68
CA ALA A 59 -51.46 1.05 25.51
C ALA A 59 -50.23 1.57 24.69
N PRO A 60 -50.14 1.26 23.40
CA PRO A 60 -49.03 1.75 22.58
C PRO A 60 -49.13 3.26 22.39
N PHE A 61 -48.00 3.95 22.48
CA PHE A 61 -47.87 5.33 22.07
C PHE A 61 -48.03 5.45 20.55
N VAL A 62 -48.67 6.52 20.11
CA VAL A 62 -48.67 6.97 18.73
C VAL A 62 -47.56 8.03 18.60
N VAL A 63 -46.40 7.55 18.18
CA VAL A 63 -45.19 8.41 18.08
C VAL A 63 -45.11 9.05 16.71
N VAL A 64 -44.90 10.36 16.68
CA VAL A 64 -44.67 11.15 15.49
C VAL A 64 -43.23 11.69 15.54
N VAL A 65 -42.43 11.32 14.54
CA VAL A 65 -41.05 11.79 14.37
C VAL A 65 -40.82 12.11 12.88
N ASN A 66 -40.29 13.27 12.58
CA ASN A 66 -40.01 13.72 11.20
C ASN A 66 -41.19 13.51 10.21
N GLY A 67 -42.44 13.74 10.69
CA GLY A 67 -43.64 13.54 9.88
C GLY A 67 -44.11 12.08 9.74
N ARG A 68 -43.36 11.10 10.22
CA ARG A 68 -43.76 9.68 10.23
C ARG A 68 -44.43 9.32 11.53
N THR A 69 -45.45 8.47 11.42
CA THR A 69 -46.20 7.97 12.57
C THR A 69 -45.92 6.50 12.78
N MET A 70 -45.63 6.11 14.02
CA MET A 70 -45.41 4.70 14.41
C MET A 70 -46.02 4.38 15.75
N LYS A 71 -46.18 3.09 16.06
CA LYS A 71 -46.65 2.63 17.36
C LYS A 71 -45.48 2.06 18.15
N VAL A 72 -45.28 2.60 19.36
CA VAL A 72 -44.22 2.17 20.30
C VAL A 72 -44.87 1.72 21.61
N ARG A 73 -44.50 0.56 22.11
CA ARG A 73 -45.02 0.06 23.41
C ARG A 73 -44.25 0.66 24.57
N PRO A 74 -44.91 0.94 25.73
CA PRO A 74 -44.23 1.51 26.92
C PRO A 74 -42.98 0.73 27.34
N GLN A 75 -43.01 -0.61 27.25
CA GLN A 75 -41.86 -1.46 27.58
C GLN A 75 -40.66 -1.26 26.68
N GLN A 76 -40.87 -0.84 25.42
CA GLN A 76 -39.78 -0.49 24.47
C GLN A 76 -39.11 0.82 24.81
N VAL A 77 -39.87 1.73 25.45
CA VAL A 77 -39.35 3.01 25.98
C VAL A 77 -38.67 2.81 27.33
N GLY A 78 -38.99 1.73 28.04
CA GLY A 78 -38.53 1.49 29.41
C GLY A 78 -39.48 2.09 30.47
N LEU A 79 -40.72 2.44 30.08
CA LEU A 79 -41.72 2.95 31.00
C LEU A 79 -42.50 1.83 31.68
N ASP A 80 -42.60 1.94 32.98
CA ASP A 80 -43.38 1.05 33.83
C ASP A 80 -43.97 1.78 35.05
N VAL A 81 -44.93 1.15 35.72
CA VAL A 81 -45.50 1.67 36.97
C VAL A 81 -44.92 0.87 38.13
N ASP A 82 -44.36 1.56 39.10
CA ASP A 82 -44.01 0.95 40.36
C ASP A 82 -45.29 0.88 41.25
N TYR A 83 -46.02 -0.22 41.14
CA TYR A 83 -47.24 -0.42 41.89
C TYR A 83 -47.00 -0.45 43.38
N THR A 84 -45.86 -0.98 43.84
CA THR A 84 -45.50 -1.03 45.27
C THR A 84 -45.21 0.37 45.81
N ALA A 85 -44.36 1.11 45.11
CA ALA A 85 -44.08 2.50 45.51
C ALA A 85 -45.33 3.38 45.44
N SER A 86 -46.20 3.18 44.44
CA SER A 86 -47.47 3.91 44.31
C SER A 86 -48.41 3.64 45.50
N VAL A 87 -48.52 2.41 45.98
CA VAL A 87 -49.29 2.05 47.17
C VAL A 87 -48.63 2.61 48.44
N HIS A 88 -47.30 2.60 48.54
CA HIS A 88 -46.61 3.21 49.66
C HIS A 88 -46.81 4.75 49.72
N ALA A 89 -46.78 5.43 48.57
CA ALA A 89 -47.08 6.84 48.45
C ALA A 89 -48.52 7.18 48.85
N ALA A 90 -49.45 6.23 48.69
CA ALA A 90 -50.83 6.32 49.13
C ALA A 90 -51.02 6.23 50.64
N GLY A 91 -49.92 6.17 51.41
CA GLY A 91 -49.96 6.29 52.85
C GLY A 91 -50.20 4.99 53.62
N VAL A 92 -49.80 3.85 53.08
CA VAL A 92 -49.81 2.56 53.78
C VAL A 92 -48.82 2.56 54.96
N GLY A 93 -49.18 2.01 56.11
CA GLY A 93 -48.26 1.84 57.23
C GLY A 93 -48.95 1.49 58.53
N HIS A 94 -48.17 1.07 59.54
CA HIS A 94 -48.62 0.83 60.91
C HIS A 94 -48.32 2.06 61.77
N SER A 95 -49.31 2.65 62.45
CA SER A 95 -49.11 3.75 63.39
C SER A 95 -50.24 3.84 64.39
N TRP A 96 -49.88 4.01 65.65
CA TRP A 96 -50.81 4.28 66.73
C TRP A 96 -51.14 5.78 66.82
N SER A 97 -50.69 6.63 65.92
CA SER A 97 -50.99 8.05 65.91
C SER A 97 -52.49 8.29 65.62
N PRO A 98 -53.19 9.07 66.46
CA PRO A 98 -54.59 9.43 66.18
C PRO A 98 -54.76 10.15 64.83
N SER A 99 -53.80 10.93 64.41
CA SER A 99 -53.83 11.62 63.12
C SER A 99 -53.77 10.66 61.95
N ARG A 100 -53.03 9.57 62.12
CA ARG A 100 -52.95 8.50 61.07
C ARG A 100 -54.25 7.72 60.97
N LEU A 101 -54.89 7.39 62.13
CA LEU A 101 -56.18 6.72 62.14
C LEU A 101 -57.26 7.61 61.52
N TRP A 102 -57.26 8.92 61.90
CA TRP A 102 -58.15 9.87 61.24
C TRP A 102 -57.93 9.96 59.73
N ALA A 103 -56.68 10.08 59.28
CA ALA A 103 -56.36 10.10 57.89
C ALA A 103 -56.80 8.83 57.12
N TYR A 104 -56.81 7.66 57.78
CA TYR A 104 -57.34 6.43 57.21
C TYR A 104 -58.83 6.51 56.87
N PHE A 105 -59.62 7.08 57.72
CA PHE A 105 -61.09 7.13 57.54
C PHE A 105 -61.56 8.35 56.74
N VAL A 106 -60.81 9.44 56.75
CA VAL A 106 -61.22 10.72 56.16
C VAL A 106 -60.23 11.22 55.08
N GLY A 107 -59.08 10.56 54.97
CA GLY A 107 -57.93 11.10 54.22
C GLY A 107 -57.79 10.57 52.80
N GLY A 108 -58.81 9.95 52.22
CA GLY A 108 -58.73 9.49 50.79
C GLY A 108 -58.52 10.64 49.82
N GLY A 109 -57.73 10.48 48.83
CA GLY A 109 -57.43 11.49 47.82
C GLY A 109 -57.05 10.89 46.46
N ARG A 110 -56.90 11.73 45.44
CA ARG A 110 -56.41 11.32 44.13
C ARG A 110 -54.90 11.52 44.10
N LEU A 111 -54.19 10.48 43.69
CA LEU A 111 -52.76 10.44 43.59
C LEU A 111 -52.34 10.02 42.18
N ASP A 112 -51.20 10.50 41.75
CA ASP A 112 -50.54 10.00 40.54
C ASP A 112 -49.73 8.73 40.86
N PRO A 113 -49.68 7.77 39.97
CA PRO A 113 -48.89 6.55 40.13
C PRO A 113 -47.39 6.90 40.05
N VAL A 114 -46.58 6.17 40.80
CA VAL A 114 -45.13 6.28 40.72
C VAL A 114 -44.70 5.60 39.43
N LYS A 115 -44.23 6.40 38.48
CA LYS A 115 -43.70 5.94 37.16
C LYS A 115 -42.20 5.69 37.28
N GLN A 116 -41.70 4.76 36.50
CA GLN A 116 -40.27 4.50 36.35
C GLN A 116 -39.91 4.55 34.87
N LEU A 117 -38.72 5.08 34.57
CA LEU A 117 -38.16 5.16 33.20
C LEU A 117 -36.77 4.55 33.18
N ASP A 118 -36.60 3.49 32.42
CA ASP A 118 -35.31 2.88 32.15
C ASP A 118 -34.60 3.67 31.03
N GLN A 119 -33.62 4.47 31.43
CA GLN A 119 -32.87 5.35 30.54
C GLN A 119 -32.11 4.54 29.43
N SER A 120 -31.71 3.30 29.72
CA SER A 120 -30.98 2.50 28.75
C SER A 120 -31.88 2.01 27.61
N ARG A 121 -33.12 1.66 27.92
CA ARG A 121 -34.12 1.29 26.91
C ARG A 121 -34.55 2.49 26.08
N LEU A 122 -34.76 3.63 26.73
CA LEU A 122 -35.05 4.87 26.03
C LEU A 122 -33.92 5.22 25.05
N ALA A 123 -32.65 5.18 25.48
CA ALA A 123 -31.50 5.44 24.62
C ALA A 123 -31.47 4.48 23.43
N THR A 124 -31.67 3.17 23.66
CA THR A 124 -31.72 2.17 22.58
C THR A 124 -32.85 2.44 21.58
N LEU A 125 -33.99 2.94 22.04
CA LEU A 125 -35.09 3.32 21.14
C LEU A 125 -34.71 4.55 20.32
N ILE A 126 -34.11 5.59 20.95
CA ILE A 126 -33.68 6.81 20.28
C ILE A 126 -32.62 6.50 19.22
N ASP A 127 -31.58 5.72 19.55
CA ASP A 127 -30.55 5.30 18.58
C ASP A 127 -31.17 4.61 17.34
N ARG A 128 -32.21 3.82 17.55
CA ARG A 128 -32.94 3.18 16.45
C ARG A 128 -33.72 4.20 15.60
N LEU A 129 -34.34 5.16 16.25
CA LEU A 129 -35.10 6.22 15.55
C LEU A 129 -34.16 7.14 14.79
N ASP A 130 -33.00 7.51 15.35
CA ASP A 130 -31.98 8.30 14.69
C ASP A 130 -31.45 7.58 13.45
N GLY A 131 -31.24 6.26 13.53
CA GLY A 131 -30.81 5.47 12.36
C GLY A 131 -31.86 5.36 11.25
N THR A 132 -33.14 5.64 11.54
CA THR A 132 -34.25 5.45 10.58
C THR A 132 -34.87 6.77 10.12
N ASP A 133 -35.01 7.73 11.01
CA ASP A 133 -35.77 8.98 10.83
C ASP A 133 -34.91 10.23 11.06
N GLY A 134 -33.71 10.08 11.60
CA GLY A 134 -32.65 11.09 11.66
C GLY A 134 -31.89 11.22 10.34
N SER A 135 -31.03 12.24 10.25
CA SER A 135 -30.06 12.40 9.17
C SER A 135 -28.67 12.67 9.73
N VAL A 136 -27.65 12.00 9.14
CA VAL A 136 -26.26 12.25 9.50
C VAL A 136 -25.84 13.62 8.95
N PRO A 137 -25.16 14.45 9.73
CA PRO A 137 -24.63 15.70 9.22
C PRO A 137 -23.61 15.45 8.11
N THR A 138 -23.64 16.28 7.09
CA THR A 138 -22.69 16.20 5.97
C THR A 138 -21.67 17.33 6.09
N ASP A 139 -20.40 16.95 6.17
CA ASP A 139 -19.28 17.91 6.24
C ASP A 139 -19.17 18.68 4.91
N GLY A 140 -18.86 19.97 5.02
CA GLY A 140 -18.50 20.77 3.87
C GLY A 140 -17.13 20.37 3.31
N SER A 141 -16.96 20.47 2.00
CA SER A 141 -15.70 20.17 1.32
C SER A 141 -15.40 21.16 0.18
N VAL A 142 -14.14 21.11 -0.32
CA VAL A 142 -13.71 21.90 -1.48
C VAL A 142 -13.00 20.96 -2.45
N VAL A 143 -13.53 20.86 -3.65
CA VAL A 143 -13.01 20.01 -4.73
C VAL A 143 -12.39 20.90 -5.81
N PHE A 144 -11.11 20.66 -6.12
CA PHE A 144 -10.37 21.43 -7.11
C PHE A 144 -10.48 20.81 -8.50
N HIS A 145 -10.62 21.66 -9.49
CA HIS A 145 -10.64 21.33 -10.91
C HIS A 145 -9.60 22.17 -11.66
N ARG A 146 -9.40 21.87 -12.94
CA ARG A 146 -8.42 22.59 -13.78
C ARG A 146 -8.62 24.11 -13.79
N ASP A 147 -9.87 24.54 -13.83
CA ASP A 147 -10.24 25.94 -14.07
C ASP A 147 -10.83 26.62 -12.81
N GLY A 148 -10.85 25.93 -11.67
CA GLY A 148 -11.41 26.47 -10.45
C GLY A 148 -11.56 25.43 -9.34
N PHE A 149 -12.45 25.72 -8.43
CA PHE A 149 -12.88 24.78 -7.38
C PHE A 149 -14.40 24.88 -7.17
N VAL A 150 -14.98 23.80 -6.66
CA VAL A 150 -16.39 23.73 -6.27
C VAL A 150 -16.44 23.54 -4.77
N VAL A 151 -17.35 24.28 -4.12
CA VAL A 151 -17.63 24.14 -2.69
C VAL A 151 -18.85 23.23 -2.54
N GLU A 152 -18.67 22.13 -1.85
CA GLU A 152 -19.75 21.29 -1.35
C GLU A 152 -20.20 21.84 -0.01
N GLN A 153 -21.46 22.30 0.03
CA GLN A 153 -22.01 22.95 1.22
C GLN A 153 -22.25 21.93 2.34
N PRO A 154 -21.89 22.27 3.58
CA PRO A 154 -22.22 21.44 4.72
C PRO A 154 -23.73 21.41 4.96
N GLN A 155 -24.24 20.31 5.49
CA GLN A 155 -25.64 20.14 5.87
C GLN A 155 -25.73 19.63 7.31
N ASP A 156 -26.61 20.27 8.10
CA ASP A 156 -26.89 19.81 9.44
C ASP A 156 -27.61 18.46 9.39
N GLY A 157 -27.26 17.59 10.31
CA GLY A 157 -28.01 16.39 10.61
C GLY A 157 -29.22 16.68 11.48
N LEU A 158 -30.11 15.74 11.59
CA LEU A 158 -31.26 15.78 12.50
C LEU A 158 -31.18 14.56 13.43
N GLN A 159 -31.27 14.77 14.72
CA GLN A 159 -31.32 13.73 15.74
C GLN A 159 -32.50 13.97 16.69
N VAL A 160 -33.01 12.91 17.27
CA VAL A 160 -34.04 13.02 18.29
C VAL A 160 -33.45 13.60 19.57
N ASP A 161 -34.05 14.64 20.12
CA ASP A 161 -33.67 15.14 21.43
C ASP A 161 -34.04 14.12 22.53
N ALA A 162 -33.03 13.44 23.06
CA ALA A 162 -33.19 12.38 24.03
C ALA A 162 -33.89 12.86 25.31
N GLN A 163 -33.59 14.06 25.78
CA GLN A 163 -34.17 14.65 26.98
C GLN A 163 -35.62 15.05 26.74
N GLY A 164 -35.87 15.72 25.64
CA GLY A 164 -37.22 16.07 25.23
C GLY A 164 -38.09 14.83 24.97
N ALA A 165 -37.56 13.84 24.29
CA ALA A 165 -38.24 12.57 24.06
C ALA A 165 -38.63 11.86 25.35
N GLY A 166 -37.72 11.79 26.33
CA GLY A 166 -38.01 11.22 27.65
C GLY A 166 -39.14 11.95 28.35
N THR A 167 -39.18 13.27 28.29
CA THR A 167 -40.22 14.11 28.88
C THR A 167 -41.58 13.88 28.18
N GLU A 168 -41.60 13.84 26.86
CA GLU A 168 -42.83 13.59 26.08
C GLU A 168 -43.41 12.19 26.37
N PHE A 169 -42.58 11.14 26.39
CA PHE A 169 -43.01 9.78 26.76
C PHE A 169 -43.51 9.73 28.22
N TRP A 170 -42.84 10.41 29.14
CA TRP A 170 -43.23 10.47 30.54
C TRP A 170 -44.62 11.09 30.74
N ASN A 171 -44.88 12.19 30.03
CA ASN A 171 -46.14 12.91 30.12
C ASN A 171 -47.29 12.13 29.46
N ALA A 172 -47.04 11.50 28.34
CA ALA A 172 -48.03 10.70 27.61
C ALA A 172 -48.35 9.36 28.28
N TYR A 173 -47.47 8.86 29.17
CA TYR A 173 -47.68 7.56 29.82
C TYR A 173 -48.80 7.61 30.81
N LEU A 174 -49.81 6.71 30.64
CA LEU A 174 -51.06 6.59 31.41
C LEU A 174 -52.05 7.74 31.13
N SER A 175 -51.75 8.66 30.22
CA SER A 175 -52.70 9.68 29.79
C SER A 175 -53.82 9.08 28.91
N ASP A 176 -54.89 9.86 28.72
CA ASP A 176 -56.00 9.45 27.80
C ASP A 176 -55.64 9.66 26.33
N ASP A 177 -54.64 10.50 26.04
CA ASP A 177 -54.05 10.66 24.69
C ASP A 177 -52.60 10.19 24.69
N PRO A 178 -52.30 8.97 24.24
CA PRO A 178 -50.95 8.42 24.21
C PRO A 178 -50.15 8.93 23.00
N ARG A 179 -50.44 10.09 22.49
CA ARG A 179 -49.73 10.70 21.36
C ARG A 179 -48.43 11.37 21.84
N VAL A 180 -47.32 11.07 21.18
CA VAL A 180 -45.98 11.58 21.48
C VAL A 180 -45.39 12.18 20.23
N GLN A 181 -45.07 13.46 20.25
CA GLN A 181 -44.32 14.11 19.20
C GLN A 181 -42.88 14.27 19.64
N LEU A 182 -41.96 13.56 18.97
CA LEU A 182 -40.55 13.63 19.35
C LEU A 182 -39.90 14.91 18.79
N PRO A 183 -39.25 15.69 19.65
CA PRO A 183 -38.50 16.85 19.21
C PRO A 183 -37.23 16.42 18.48
N LEU A 184 -36.90 17.11 17.39
CA LEU A 184 -35.67 16.95 16.64
C LEU A 184 -34.74 18.11 16.89
N VAL A 185 -33.47 17.82 17.05
CA VAL A 185 -32.39 18.81 17.21
C VAL A 185 -31.44 18.72 16.03
N ALA A 186 -31.07 19.86 15.48
CA ALA A 186 -30.07 19.94 14.44
C ALA A 186 -28.67 19.63 15.03
N THR A 187 -27.96 18.71 14.40
CA THR A 187 -26.58 18.36 14.74
C THR A 187 -25.69 18.98 13.69
N PRO A 188 -24.85 19.96 14.02
CA PRO A 188 -24.00 20.61 13.04
C PRO A 188 -22.90 19.62 12.56
N PRO A 189 -22.46 19.75 11.30
CA PRO A 189 -21.33 19.00 10.77
C PRO A 189 -20.02 19.50 11.44
N ASP A 190 -19.01 18.63 11.45
CA ASP A 190 -17.69 19.01 11.97
C ASP A 190 -17.03 20.09 11.10
N ILE A 191 -17.27 20.03 9.79
CA ILE A 191 -16.84 21.06 8.85
C ILE A 191 -18.05 21.92 8.47
N ASP A 192 -18.25 22.96 9.22
CA ASP A 192 -19.32 23.93 9.03
C ASP A 192 -19.03 24.93 7.88
N THR A 193 -20.00 25.75 7.55
CA THR A 193 -19.87 26.82 6.55
C THR A 193 -18.70 27.76 6.85
N ALA A 194 -18.46 28.08 8.11
CA ALA A 194 -17.38 28.99 8.50
C ALA A 194 -16.00 28.33 8.26
N ALA A 195 -15.86 27.01 8.49
CA ALA A 195 -14.63 26.27 8.21
C ALA A 195 -14.35 26.24 6.71
N VAL A 196 -15.36 25.99 5.88
CA VAL A 196 -15.25 26.05 4.41
C VAL A 196 -14.84 27.44 3.95
N HIS A 197 -15.50 28.49 4.42
CA HIS A 197 -15.16 29.87 4.07
C HIS A 197 -13.72 30.22 4.43
N ARG A 198 -13.23 29.80 5.62
CA ARG A 198 -11.84 30.03 6.03
C ARG A 198 -10.86 29.32 5.09
N PHE A 199 -11.17 28.08 4.67
CA PHE A 199 -10.34 27.34 3.73
C PHE A 199 -10.34 27.99 2.34
N VAL A 200 -11.49 28.41 1.84
CA VAL A 200 -11.61 29.09 0.55
C VAL A 200 -10.82 30.40 0.54
N ALA A 201 -10.99 31.23 1.55
CA ALA A 201 -10.26 32.50 1.64
C ALA A 201 -8.77 32.31 1.88
N GLY A 202 -8.40 31.36 2.76
CA GLY A 202 -7.02 31.13 3.15
C GLY A 202 -6.20 30.31 2.17
N PHE A 203 -6.82 29.42 1.40
CA PHE A 203 -6.08 28.52 0.49
C PHE A 203 -6.62 28.46 -0.93
N ALA A 204 -7.92 28.18 -1.11
CA ALA A 204 -8.43 27.90 -2.47
C ALA A 204 -8.34 29.12 -3.41
N ASN A 205 -8.73 30.30 -2.94
CA ASN A 205 -8.59 31.54 -3.71
C ASN A 205 -7.10 31.85 -4.02
N PRO A 206 -6.19 31.89 -3.04
CA PRO A 206 -4.75 32.03 -3.32
C PRO A 206 -4.21 30.97 -4.29
N ALA A 207 -4.64 29.73 -4.21
CA ALA A 207 -4.17 28.67 -5.10
C ALA A 207 -4.56 28.92 -6.56
N MET A 208 -5.72 29.52 -6.81
CA MET A 208 -6.22 29.80 -8.16
C MET A 208 -5.85 31.19 -8.70
N ALA A 209 -5.29 32.08 -7.87
CA ALA A 209 -5.09 33.49 -8.24
C ALA A 209 -4.07 33.70 -9.36
N SER A 210 -2.92 33.03 -9.32
CA SER A 210 -1.85 33.20 -10.31
C SER A 210 -0.83 32.07 -10.28
N ALA A 211 0.05 32.03 -11.27
CA ALA A 211 1.14 31.08 -11.37
C ALA A 211 2.09 31.15 -10.16
N VAL A 212 2.64 30.00 -9.77
CA VAL A 212 3.68 29.87 -8.75
C VAL A 212 5.01 29.46 -9.39
N THR A 213 6.12 29.82 -8.75
CA THR A 213 7.47 29.44 -9.18
C THR A 213 8.12 28.58 -8.11
N LEU A 214 8.53 27.36 -8.47
CA LEU A 214 9.30 26.47 -7.62
C LEU A 214 10.76 26.49 -8.04
N ARG A 215 11.67 26.73 -7.08
CA ARG A 215 13.13 26.71 -7.31
C ARG A 215 13.68 25.36 -6.84
N LEU A 216 14.36 24.65 -7.75
CA LEU A 216 14.95 23.33 -7.51
C LEU A 216 16.47 23.40 -7.74
N GLY A 217 17.20 23.93 -6.78
CA GLY A 217 18.61 24.25 -6.93
C GLY A 217 18.83 25.36 -7.97
N PRO A 218 19.58 25.10 -9.06
CA PRO A 218 19.79 26.09 -10.14
C PRO A 218 18.57 26.20 -11.08
N ASP A 219 17.66 25.23 -11.04
CA ASP A 219 16.48 25.17 -11.91
C ASP A 219 15.29 25.88 -11.27
N SER A 220 14.41 26.40 -12.11
CA SER A 220 13.13 26.91 -11.67
C SER A 220 12.00 26.49 -12.61
N VAL A 221 10.83 26.20 -12.04
CA VAL A 221 9.65 25.82 -12.79
C VAL A 221 8.51 26.75 -12.43
N ARG A 222 7.90 27.36 -13.44
CA ARG A 222 6.68 28.13 -13.29
C ARG A 222 5.48 27.26 -13.60
N LEU A 223 4.57 27.12 -12.63
CA LEU A 223 3.36 26.31 -12.71
C LEU A 223 2.14 27.20 -12.75
N GLN A 224 1.29 27.04 -13.76
CA GLN A 224 -0.02 27.68 -13.82
C GLN A 224 -1.01 26.95 -12.91
N PRO A 225 -2.01 27.63 -12.34
CA PRO A 225 -3.05 26.97 -11.54
C PRO A 225 -3.67 25.76 -12.23
N SER A 226 -3.99 25.85 -13.52
CA SER A 226 -4.54 24.74 -14.32
C SER A 226 -3.65 23.48 -14.36
N SER A 227 -2.35 23.60 -14.07
CA SER A 227 -1.41 22.48 -14.06
C SER A 227 -1.36 21.74 -12.72
N TYR A 228 -1.68 22.40 -11.62
CA TYR A 228 -1.59 21.81 -10.28
C TYR A 228 -2.95 21.75 -9.55
N ALA A 229 -3.93 22.56 -9.90
CA ALA A 229 -5.22 22.55 -9.22
C ALA A 229 -5.88 21.16 -9.17
N PRO A 230 -5.90 20.35 -10.26
CA PRO A 230 -6.45 18.98 -10.19
C PRO A 230 -5.68 18.04 -9.24
N LEU A 231 -4.52 18.47 -8.75
CA LEU A 231 -3.69 17.73 -7.81
C LEU A 231 -3.86 18.19 -6.36
N LEU A 232 -4.67 19.23 -6.15
CA LEU A 232 -5.04 19.75 -4.84
C LEU A 232 -6.30 19.07 -4.35
N GLY A 233 -6.44 19.01 -3.04
CA GLY A 233 -7.65 18.55 -2.35
C GLY A 233 -7.83 19.24 -1.02
N SER A 234 -8.94 18.94 -0.36
CA SER A 234 -9.21 19.33 1.02
C SER A 234 -9.43 18.08 1.86
N GLU A 235 -8.88 18.07 3.07
CA GLU A 235 -9.03 16.98 4.02
C GLU A 235 -9.50 17.53 5.37
N LYS A 236 -10.39 16.77 6.03
CA LYS A 236 -10.87 17.09 7.37
C LYS A 236 -9.76 16.89 8.40
N ALA A 237 -9.55 17.89 9.23
CA ALA A 237 -8.62 17.86 10.35
C ALA A 237 -9.27 18.50 11.58
N GLY A 238 -10.02 17.69 12.34
CA GLY A 238 -10.93 18.18 13.37
C GLY A 238 -12.02 19.05 12.75
N HIS A 239 -12.22 20.26 13.27
CA HIS A 239 -13.22 21.21 12.76
C HIS A 239 -12.65 22.18 11.69
N ARG A 240 -11.63 21.76 10.93
CA ARG A 240 -10.99 22.57 9.89
C ARG A 240 -10.70 21.74 8.65
N LEU A 241 -10.65 22.39 7.51
CA LEU A 241 -10.10 21.81 6.29
C LEU A 241 -8.59 22.10 6.20
N ARG A 242 -7.82 21.10 5.80
CA ARG A 242 -6.40 21.24 5.45
C ARG A 242 -6.22 20.97 3.95
N PRO A 243 -5.31 21.71 3.30
CA PRO A 243 -4.98 21.42 1.92
C PRO A 243 -4.18 20.12 1.81
N THR A 244 -4.51 19.33 0.82
CA THR A 244 -3.72 18.16 0.41
C THR A 244 -3.20 18.34 -1.00
N VAL A 245 -2.06 17.68 -1.30
CA VAL A 245 -1.43 17.73 -2.61
C VAL A 245 -1.03 16.31 -3.01
N HIS A 246 -1.42 15.88 -4.19
CA HIS A 246 -0.95 14.62 -4.77
C HIS A 246 0.54 14.74 -5.19
N ALA A 247 1.43 14.59 -4.21
CA ALA A 247 2.86 14.88 -4.32
C ALA A 247 3.55 14.16 -5.50
N ALA A 248 3.27 12.87 -5.71
CA ALA A 248 3.87 12.09 -6.79
C ALA A 248 3.44 12.59 -8.18
N ALA A 249 2.17 12.99 -8.32
CA ALA A 249 1.66 13.55 -9.58
C ALA A 249 2.25 14.94 -9.84
N LEU A 250 2.36 15.77 -8.80
CA LEU A 250 3.01 17.09 -8.91
C LEU A 250 4.48 16.96 -9.32
N ALA A 251 5.21 16.01 -8.75
CA ALA A 251 6.60 15.76 -9.13
C ALA A 251 6.75 15.37 -10.61
N ARG A 252 5.80 14.61 -11.17
CA ARG A 252 5.76 14.31 -12.61
C ARG A 252 5.54 15.59 -13.43
N VAL A 253 4.56 16.42 -13.05
CA VAL A 253 4.31 17.70 -13.74
C VAL A 253 5.55 18.59 -13.73
N VAL A 254 6.26 18.67 -12.60
CA VAL A 254 7.52 19.42 -12.49
C VAL A 254 8.59 18.85 -13.41
N LYS A 255 8.78 17.52 -13.41
CA LYS A 255 9.72 16.82 -14.30
C LYS A 255 9.42 17.08 -15.78
N ASP A 256 8.16 16.94 -16.17
CA ASP A 256 7.74 17.12 -17.56
C ASP A 256 7.96 18.56 -18.03
N ARG A 257 7.72 19.52 -17.16
CA ARG A 257 7.97 20.95 -17.46
C ARG A 257 9.44 21.29 -17.59
N LEU A 258 10.32 20.62 -16.84
CA LEU A 258 11.76 20.78 -16.96
C LEU A 258 12.36 20.03 -18.16
N GLY A 259 11.63 19.06 -18.75
CA GLY A 259 12.14 18.18 -19.80
C GLY A 259 13.25 17.23 -19.34
N ARG A 260 13.59 17.26 -18.05
CA ARG A 260 14.62 16.42 -17.42
C ARG A 260 14.29 16.23 -15.94
N THR A 261 14.87 15.21 -15.32
CA THR A 261 14.82 15.07 -13.86
C THR A 261 15.62 16.23 -13.24
N PRO A 262 15.02 17.07 -12.40
CA PRO A 262 15.76 18.10 -11.68
C PRO A 262 16.71 17.40 -10.72
N ALA A 263 17.96 17.76 -10.78
CA ALA A 263 19.02 17.24 -9.94
C ALA A 263 19.97 16.23 -10.61
N ALA A 264 21.19 16.22 -10.12
CA ALA A 264 22.14 15.17 -10.47
C ALA A 264 21.72 13.87 -9.77
N ALA A 265 21.36 12.86 -10.55
CA ALA A 265 21.16 11.53 -9.99
C ALA A 265 22.46 11.06 -9.30
N PRO A 266 22.38 10.33 -8.18
CA PRO A 266 23.55 9.72 -7.61
C PRO A 266 24.20 8.80 -8.65
N ARG A 267 25.52 8.81 -8.71
CA ARG A 267 26.29 7.92 -9.58
C ARG A 267 27.00 6.91 -8.69
N ASP A 268 26.77 5.65 -8.98
CA ASP A 268 27.43 4.54 -8.32
C ASP A 268 28.93 4.54 -8.63
N ALA A 269 29.70 4.05 -7.69
CA ALA A 269 31.10 3.74 -7.94
C ALA A 269 31.18 2.58 -8.95
N THR A 270 32.26 2.54 -9.71
CA THR A 270 32.60 1.40 -10.56
C THR A 270 34.11 1.19 -10.54
N VAL A 271 34.56 0.18 -11.24
CA VAL A 271 35.98 -0.05 -11.50
C VAL A 271 36.18 0.04 -13.01
N ALA A 272 37.19 0.79 -13.43
CA ALA A 272 37.54 0.93 -14.84
C ALA A 272 39.05 0.76 -15.02
N LEU A 273 39.49 0.41 -16.20
CA LEU A 273 40.91 0.42 -16.55
C LEU A 273 41.36 1.84 -16.86
N VAL A 274 42.33 2.32 -16.10
CA VAL A 274 43.02 3.60 -16.35
C VAL A 274 44.50 3.25 -16.47
N ASP A 275 45.10 3.64 -17.59
CA ASP A 275 46.48 3.30 -17.93
C ASP A 275 46.81 1.80 -17.81
N GLY A 276 45.84 0.93 -18.21
CA GLY A 276 46.00 -0.51 -18.18
C GLY A 276 45.91 -1.15 -16.80
N ARG A 277 45.42 -0.42 -15.77
CA ARG A 277 45.25 -0.92 -14.40
C ARG A 277 43.85 -0.65 -13.90
N PRO A 278 43.24 -1.58 -13.13
CA PRO A 278 41.97 -1.33 -12.49
C PRO A 278 42.04 -0.20 -11.47
N GLN A 279 41.18 0.79 -11.63
CA GLN A 279 41.02 1.89 -10.68
C GLN A 279 39.55 2.09 -10.32
N VAL A 280 39.31 2.41 -9.06
CA VAL A 280 37.96 2.76 -8.61
C VAL A 280 37.57 4.14 -9.11
N VAL A 281 36.50 4.20 -9.90
CA VAL A 281 35.83 5.45 -10.25
C VAL A 281 34.93 5.82 -9.08
N PRO A 282 35.15 6.92 -8.39
CA PRO A 282 34.41 7.24 -7.17
C PRO A 282 32.92 7.45 -7.43
N SER A 283 32.10 6.97 -6.48
CA SER A 283 30.68 7.33 -6.42
C SER A 283 30.50 8.83 -6.21
N ARG A 284 29.45 9.37 -6.78
CA ARG A 284 29.05 10.76 -6.55
C ARG A 284 27.65 10.79 -5.97
N PRO A 285 27.45 11.41 -4.81
CA PRO A 285 26.12 11.59 -4.28
C PRO A 285 25.30 12.47 -5.22
N GLY A 286 24.04 12.15 -5.33
CA GLY A 286 23.09 12.96 -6.06
C GLY A 286 22.45 14.02 -5.17
N THR A 287 21.72 14.92 -5.81
CA THR A 287 20.77 15.81 -5.16
C THR A 287 19.40 15.43 -5.68
N VAL A 288 18.49 15.04 -4.81
CA VAL A 288 17.12 14.67 -5.17
C VAL A 288 16.14 15.59 -4.47
N PHE A 289 15.00 15.81 -5.10
CA PHE A 289 13.88 16.54 -4.54
C PHE A 289 12.76 15.54 -4.31
N ALA A 290 12.46 15.27 -3.04
CA ALA A 290 11.40 14.35 -2.72
C ALA A 290 10.03 14.93 -3.16
N PRO A 291 9.10 14.11 -3.65
CA PRO A 291 7.77 14.56 -4.02
C PRO A 291 7.04 15.34 -2.91
N ALA A 292 7.23 14.94 -1.65
CA ALA A 292 6.67 15.62 -0.49
C ALA A 292 7.24 17.03 -0.30
N ASP A 293 8.56 17.23 -0.55
CA ASP A 293 9.19 18.54 -0.45
C ASP A 293 8.72 19.47 -1.58
N ILE A 294 8.47 18.91 -2.78
CA ILE A 294 7.87 19.67 -3.91
C ILE A 294 6.45 20.11 -3.55
N ALA A 295 5.64 19.23 -2.95
CA ALA A 295 4.29 19.55 -2.51
C ALA A 295 4.27 20.63 -1.42
N THR A 296 5.17 20.53 -0.45
CA THR A 296 5.34 21.54 0.61
C THR A 296 5.73 22.89 0.02
N ALA A 297 6.68 22.90 -0.92
CA ALA A 297 7.08 24.13 -1.59
C ALA A 297 5.95 24.75 -2.42
N LEU A 298 5.09 23.94 -3.07
CA LEU A 298 3.90 24.44 -3.76
C LEU A 298 2.98 25.19 -2.79
N VAL A 299 2.63 24.58 -1.65
CA VAL A 299 1.78 25.21 -0.65
C VAL A 299 2.41 26.49 -0.11
N THR A 300 3.73 26.48 0.15
CA THR A 300 4.47 27.68 0.58
C THR A 300 4.42 28.78 -0.49
N ALA A 301 4.64 28.43 -1.76
CA ALA A 301 4.59 29.40 -2.86
C ALA A 301 3.19 29.99 -3.07
N ILE A 302 2.14 29.22 -2.85
CA ILE A 302 0.74 29.69 -2.90
C ILE A 302 0.51 30.84 -1.90
N HIS A 303 1.16 30.80 -0.74
CA HIS A 303 1.02 31.83 0.29
C HIS A 303 2.08 32.93 0.24
N ALA A 304 3.17 32.72 -0.50
CA ALA A 304 4.23 33.71 -0.61
C ALA A 304 3.76 34.92 -1.43
N SER A 305 4.15 36.12 -0.99
CA SER A 305 3.82 37.38 -1.70
C SER A 305 4.40 37.44 -3.11
N ASP A 306 5.60 36.87 -3.32
CA ASP A 306 6.28 36.77 -4.62
C ASP A 306 5.91 35.48 -5.39
N ARG A 307 5.01 34.67 -4.84
CA ARG A 307 4.55 33.41 -5.45
C ARG A 307 5.69 32.44 -5.73
N THR A 308 6.77 32.50 -4.93
CA THR A 308 7.97 31.68 -5.14
C THR A 308 8.33 30.92 -3.87
N ALA A 309 8.76 29.67 -4.02
CA ALA A 309 9.34 28.89 -2.94
C ALA A 309 10.49 28.01 -3.44
N SER A 310 11.47 27.76 -2.58
CA SER A 310 12.55 26.82 -2.84
C SER A 310 12.17 25.43 -2.35
N VAL A 311 12.37 24.42 -3.19
CA VAL A 311 12.18 23.03 -2.83
C VAL A 311 13.39 22.57 -2.03
N LYS A 312 13.14 21.91 -0.90
CA LYS A 312 14.20 21.33 -0.07
C LYS A 312 14.94 20.26 -0.86
N ALA A 313 16.26 20.42 -0.98
CA ALA A 313 17.13 19.46 -1.62
C ALA A 313 17.61 18.43 -0.59
N THR A 314 17.55 17.15 -0.93
CA THR A 314 18.11 16.07 -0.11
C THR A 314 19.29 15.45 -0.85
N ARG A 315 20.40 15.24 -0.15
CA ARG A 315 21.57 14.55 -0.69
C ARG A 315 21.28 13.05 -0.70
N ALA A 316 21.22 12.43 -1.88
CA ALA A 316 21.04 11.01 -2.05
C ALA A 316 22.40 10.32 -2.16
N PRO A 317 22.76 9.39 -1.30
CA PRO A 317 23.96 8.59 -1.46
C PRO A 317 23.82 7.72 -2.71
N ALA A 318 24.96 7.36 -3.32
CA ALA A 318 25.00 6.33 -4.34
C ALA A 318 24.65 4.96 -3.71
N SER A 319 23.99 4.09 -4.48
CA SER A 319 23.62 2.76 -4.02
C SER A 319 24.82 1.83 -3.89
N PHE A 320 25.87 2.09 -4.66
CA PHE A 320 27.17 1.40 -4.57
C PHE A 320 28.27 2.44 -4.31
N ALA A 321 28.76 2.45 -3.07
CA ALA A 321 29.72 3.46 -2.63
C ALA A 321 31.15 3.15 -3.11
N SER A 322 32.02 4.15 -3.10
CA SER A 322 33.44 3.97 -3.42
C SER A 322 34.15 2.97 -2.50
N ALA A 323 33.66 2.79 -1.26
CA ALA A 323 34.18 1.79 -0.34
C ALA A 323 33.84 0.37 -0.81
N ASP A 324 32.62 0.16 -1.31
CA ASP A 324 32.15 -1.13 -1.83
C ASP A 324 32.96 -1.53 -3.09
N ALA A 325 33.20 -0.57 -3.99
CA ALA A 325 34.04 -0.82 -5.16
C ALA A 325 35.49 -1.18 -4.80
N ARG A 326 36.05 -0.58 -3.75
CA ARG A 326 37.38 -0.98 -3.24
C ARG A 326 37.38 -2.36 -2.62
N ALA A 327 36.28 -2.74 -1.95
CA ALA A 327 36.12 -4.05 -1.31
C ALA A 327 36.08 -5.19 -2.35
N LEU A 328 35.75 -4.92 -3.60
CA LEU A 328 35.83 -5.90 -4.71
C LEU A 328 37.26 -6.37 -4.98
N ARG A 329 38.29 -5.64 -4.59
CA ARG A 329 39.70 -5.99 -4.71
C ARG A 329 40.10 -6.46 -6.13
N ILE A 330 39.57 -5.80 -7.16
CA ILE A 330 39.97 -6.04 -8.57
C ILE A 330 41.36 -5.45 -8.77
N ARG A 331 42.36 -6.27 -9.10
CA ARG A 331 43.79 -5.83 -9.12
C ARG A 331 44.52 -6.21 -10.38
N ASP A 332 44.45 -7.47 -10.80
CA ASP A 332 45.27 -8.06 -11.83
C ASP A 332 44.44 -8.69 -12.93
N GLN A 333 45.01 -8.82 -14.12
CA GLN A 333 44.39 -9.57 -15.21
C GLN A 333 44.50 -11.07 -14.89
N ILE A 334 43.35 -11.73 -14.75
CA ILE A 334 43.28 -13.16 -14.44
C ILE A 334 43.17 -14.03 -15.68
N SER A 335 42.66 -13.48 -16.78
CA SER A 335 42.56 -14.17 -18.07
C SER A 335 42.39 -13.19 -19.21
N SER A 336 42.65 -13.68 -20.43
CA SER A 336 42.39 -12.95 -21.65
C SER A 336 42.14 -13.95 -22.80
N ALA A 337 41.26 -13.58 -23.70
CA ALA A 337 41.00 -14.33 -24.92
C ALA A 337 40.81 -13.39 -26.11
N THR A 338 41.52 -13.73 -27.19
CA THR A 338 41.47 -12.95 -28.44
C THR A 338 40.91 -13.80 -29.56
N VAL A 339 40.00 -13.22 -30.33
CA VAL A 339 39.46 -13.81 -31.55
C VAL A 339 39.67 -12.88 -32.73
N PRO A 340 39.86 -13.41 -33.95
CA PRO A 340 40.00 -12.61 -35.13
C PRO A 340 38.71 -11.85 -35.44
N LEU A 341 38.81 -10.62 -35.87
CA LEU A 341 37.72 -9.78 -36.31
C LEU A 341 37.75 -9.63 -37.82
N SER A 342 37.03 -10.50 -38.51
CA SER A 342 36.98 -10.52 -39.96
C SER A 342 36.28 -9.30 -40.54
N ARG A 343 36.68 -8.88 -41.73
CA ARG A 343 36.05 -7.76 -42.45
C ARG A 343 34.60 -8.10 -42.83
N GLY A 344 33.73 -7.12 -42.73
CA GLY A 344 32.35 -7.29 -43.17
C GLY A 344 31.38 -6.23 -42.59
N SER A 345 30.15 -6.26 -43.05
CA SER A 345 29.11 -5.30 -42.70
C SER A 345 28.70 -5.32 -41.21
N GLN A 346 29.07 -6.38 -40.48
CA GLN A 346 28.69 -6.58 -39.09
C GLN A 346 29.71 -6.01 -38.08
N VAL A 347 30.84 -5.47 -38.52
CA VAL A 347 31.88 -4.95 -37.63
C VAL A 347 31.32 -3.83 -36.73
N GLY A 348 30.51 -2.91 -37.27
CA GLY A 348 29.91 -1.83 -36.50
C GLY A 348 28.99 -2.34 -35.37
N ALA A 349 28.16 -3.32 -35.64
CA ALA A 349 27.28 -3.95 -34.64
C ALA A 349 28.09 -4.69 -33.56
N LEU A 350 29.16 -5.36 -33.93
CA LEU A 350 30.08 -6.01 -33.00
C LEU A 350 30.76 -5.01 -32.06
N LEU A 351 31.25 -3.89 -32.61
CA LEU A 351 31.88 -2.83 -31.81
C LEU A 351 30.91 -2.19 -30.83
N ALA A 352 29.67 -1.99 -31.23
CA ALA A 352 28.62 -1.48 -30.34
C ALA A 352 28.30 -2.47 -29.22
N ALA A 353 28.23 -3.77 -29.54
CA ALA A 353 28.03 -4.83 -28.54
C ALA A 353 29.23 -4.96 -27.59
N ALA A 354 30.45 -4.91 -28.11
CA ALA A 354 31.69 -4.92 -27.33
C ALA A 354 31.75 -3.75 -26.34
N ALA A 355 31.34 -2.55 -26.78
CA ALA A 355 31.29 -1.36 -25.92
C ALA A 355 30.25 -1.44 -24.78
N ARG A 356 29.17 -2.24 -24.95
CA ARG A 356 28.21 -2.51 -23.87
C ARG A 356 28.77 -3.47 -22.82
N LEU A 357 29.60 -4.41 -23.24
CA LEU A 357 30.23 -5.40 -22.36
C LEU A 357 31.43 -4.79 -21.62
N ASP A 358 32.16 -3.87 -22.26
CA ASP A 358 33.33 -3.23 -21.67
C ASP A 358 32.99 -2.44 -20.43
N GLY A 359 33.80 -2.61 -19.37
CA GLY A 359 33.56 -1.94 -18.07
C GLY A 359 32.50 -2.62 -17.19
N THR A 360 31.95 -3.77 -17.61
CA THR A 360 31.02 -4.53 -16.76
C THR A 360 31.76 -5.05 -15.52
N VAL A 361 31.22 -4.75 -14.35
CA VAL A 361 31.74 -5.22 -13.06
C VAL A 361 30.76 -6.20 -12.45
N LEU A 362 31.22 -7.42 -12.18
CA LEU A 362 30.49 -8.45 -11.43
C LEU A 362 30.89 -8.41 -9.96
N ARG A 363 29.93 -8.55 -9.10
CA ARG A 363 30.15 -8.72 -7.67
C ARG A 363 30.23 -10.22 -7.33
N PRO A 364 30.84 -10.59 -6.21
CA PRO A 364 30.84 -11.99 -5.76
C PRO A 364 29.43 -12.59 -5.76
N GLY A 365 29.29 -13.74 -6.42
CA GLY A 365 28.02 -14.45 -6.60
C GLY A 365 27.10 -13.93 -7.71
N GLU A 366 27.46 -12.84 -8.37
CA GLU A 366 26.65 -12.27 -9.45
C GLU A 366 26.80 -13.05 -10.75
N VAL A 367 25.72 -13.18 -11.49
CA VAL A 367 25.67 -13.85 -12.78
C VAL A 367 25.71 -12.80 -13.89
N LEU A 368 26.63 -12.95 -14.82
CA LEU A 368 26.60 -12.22 -16.07
C LEU A 368 25.85 -13.04 -17.12
N SER A 369 24.79 -12.48 -17.68
CA SER A 369 24.16 -12.92 -18.93
C SER A 369 24.64 -12.01 -20.05
N LEU A 370 25.28 -12.57 -21.06
CA LEU A 370 25.75 -11.77 -22.18
C LEU A 370 24.58 -11.17 -22.97
N ARG A 371 23.46 -11.87 -23.05
CA ARG A 371 22.24 -11.38 -23.70
C ARG A 371 21.64 -10.18 -22.97
N ASP A 372 21.59 -10.23 -21.63
CA ASP A 372 21.08 -9.12 -20.82
C ASP A 372 21.95 -7.87 -20.93
N VAL A 373 23.29 -8.04 -20.91
CA VAL A 373 24.24 -6.95 -21.12
C VAL A 373 24.04 -6.29 -22.49
N LEU A 374 23.73 -7.08 -23.50
CA LEU A 374 23.46 -6.56 -24.85
C LEU A 374 22.07 -5.94 -25.00
N GLY A 375 21.19 -6.03 -23.96
CA GLY A 375 19.85 -5.46 -23.98
C GLY A 375 18.89 -6.20 -24.94
N GLY A 376 19.14 -7.48 -25.20
CA GLY A 376 18.36 -8.30 -26.16
C GLY A 376 18.67 -8.03 -27.64
N ASP A 377 19.38 -6.95 -27.94
CA ASP A 377 19.81 -6.57 -29.29
C ASP A 377 21.11 -7.31 -29.65
N VAL A 378 20.95 -8.57 -30.00
CA VAL A 378 22.08 -9.45 -30.31
C VAL A 378 22.53 -9.21 -31.76
N PRO A 379 23.81 -8.86 -31.98
CA PRO A 379 24.35 -8.69 -33.36
C PRO A 379 24.12 -9.93 -34.24
N GLY A 380 24.18 -9.75 -35.53
CA GLY A 380 24.07 -10.85 -36.50
C GLY A 380 25.02 -12.02 -36.20
N SER A 381 24.73 -13.18 -36.73
CA SER A 381 25.28 -14.50 -36.31
C SER A 381 26.81 -14.59 -36.15
N LEU A 382 27.57 -13.98 -37.05
CA LEU A 382 29.04 -14.01 -36.95
C LEU A 382 29.56 -13.12 -35.82
N ALA A 383 29.07 -11.88 -35.73
CA ALA A 383 29.48 -10.93 -34.71
C ALA A 383 29.15 -11.43 -33.30
N SER A 384 27.94 -11.99 -33.09
CA SER A 384 27.54 -12.57 -31.82
C SER A 384 28.40 -13.77 -31.42
N THR A 385 28.76 -14.63 -32.40
CA THR A 385 29.64 -15.79 -32.18
C THR A 385 31.06 -15.33 -31.77
N GLN A 386 31.62 -14.33 -32.44
CA GLN A 386 32.94 -13.79 -32.09
C GLN A 386 32.99 -13.22 -30.68
N LEU A 387 32.00 -12.39 -30.32
CA LEU A 387 31.92 -11.80 -28.98
C LEU A 387 31.68 -12.87 -27.92
N ALA A 388 30.72 -13.77 -28.16
CA ALA A 388 30.40 -14.85 -27.21
C ALA A 388 31.62 -15.80 -27.02
N THR A 389 32.33 -16.14 -28.09
CA THR A 389 33.50 -17.01 -28.01
C THR A 389 34.66 -16.37 -27.26
N ALA A 390 34.95 -15.10 -27.52
CA ALA A 390 35.99 -14.40 -26.76
C ALA A 390 35.63 -14.30 -25.27
N THR A 391 34.37 -13.92 -24.98
CA THR A 391 33.86 -13.81 -23.61
C THR A 391 33.87 -15.16 -22.90
N PHE A 392 33.41 -16.24 -23.56
CA PHE A 392 33.45 -17.57 -23.01
C PHE A 392 34.86 -18.00 -22.65
N ASN A 393 35.81 -17.87 -23.58
CA ASN A 393 37.19 -18.27 -23.31
C ASN A 393 37.86 -17.48 -22.19
N ALA A 394 37.59 -16.18 -22.10
CA ALA A 394 38.07 -15.38 -20.99
C ALA A 394 37.48 -15.86 -19.66
N ALA A 395 36.17 -16.13 -19.59
CA ALA A 395 35.50 -16.64 -18.39
C ALA A 395 35.96 -18.05 -18.01
N TRP A 396 36.11 -18.94 -19.03
CA TRP A 396 36.57 -20.31 -18.87
C TRP A 396 37.96 -20.37 -18.26
N LEU A 397 38.91 -19.61 -18.83
CA LEU A 397 40.28 -19.55 -18.38
C LEU A 397 40.45 -18.70 -17.11
N GLY A 398 39.56 -17.76 -16.87
CA GLY A 398 39.50 -16.98 -15.64
C GLY A 398 38.95 -17.75 -14.43
N GLY A 399 38.46 -18.97 -14.65
CA GLY A 399 37.99 -19.85 -13.59
C GLY A 399 36.61 -19.48 -13.05
N LEU A 400 35.80 -18.70 -13.80
CA LEU A 400 34.44 -18.38 -13.39
C LEU A 400 33.51 -19.57 -13.50
N GLY A 401 32.43 -19.62 -12.71
CA GLY A 401 31.41 -20.65 -12.77
C GLY A 401 30.68 -20.60 -14.12
N LEU A 402 30.67 -21.71 -14.86
CA LEU A 402 29.97 -21.79 -16.14
C LEU A 402 28.46 -22.00 -15.90
N GLY A 403 27.64 -21.11 -16.44
CA GLY A 403 26.20 -21.22 -16.53
C GLY A 403 25.75 -21.75 -17.89
N SER A 404 24.81 -21.06 -18.54
CA SER A 404 24.38 -21.41 -19.92
C SER A 404 25.49 -21.17 -20.92
N HIS A 405 25.69 -22.13 -21.79
CA HIS A 405 26.67 -22.10 -22.87
C HIS A 405 26.16 -22.97 -24.06
N ALA A 406 26.21 -22.43 -25.22
CA ALA A 406 25.89 -23.17 -26.46
C ALA A 406 27.05 -23.05 -27.44
N THR A 407 27.50 -24.16 -27.98
CA THR A 407 28.54 -24.23 -29.02
C THR A 407 27.93 -24.06 -30.43
N LEU A 408 28.76 -23.84 -31.42
CA LEU A 408 28.36 -23.94 -32.82
C LEU A 408 27.90 -25.36 -33.15
N PRO A 409 26.92 -25.55 -34.03
CA PRO A 409 26.46 -26.88 -34.44
C PRO A 409 27.50 -27.66 -35.24
N THR A 410 28.47 -26.98 -35.85
CA THR A 410 29.52 -27.57 -36.71
C THR A 410 30.87 -26.94 -36.38
N TYR A 411 31.92 -27.72 -36.42
CA TYR A 411 33.28 -27.22 -36.18
C TYR A 411 33.79 -26.48 -37.43
N THR A 412 34.26 -25.24 -37.23
CA THR A 412 34.77 -24.37 -38.33
C THR A 412 36.29 -24.28 -38.35
N GLY A 413 36.98 -24.68 -37.31
CA GLY A 413 38.43 -24.54 -37.18
C GLY A 413 38.92 -23.16 -36.77
N ASP A 414 38.04 -22.17 -36.68
CA ASP A 414 38.38 -20.78 -36.35
C ASP A 414 38.64 -20.57 -34.86
N TYR A 415 38.13 -21.46 -34.02
CA TYR A 415 38.17 -21.39 -32.57
C TYR A 415 38.77 -22.68 -31.97
N PRO A 416 39.27 -22.64 -30.73
CA PRO A 416 39.72 -23.84 -30.04
C PRO A 416 38.59 -24.86 -29.95
N VAL A 417 38.92 -26.12 -30.18
CA VAL A 417 37.96 -27.24 -30.19
C VAL A 417 37.11 -27.25 -28.92
N GLY A 418 35.80 -27.25 -29.08
CA GLY A 418 34.81 -27.24 -28.03
C GLY A 418 34.70 -25.95 -27.22
N ARG A 419 35.46 -24.89 -27.53
CA ARG A 419 35.45 -23.62 -26.81
C ARG A 419 34.95 -22.45 -27.65
N ASP A 420 34.17 -22.73 -28.66
CA ASP A 420 33.32 -21.77 -29.36
C ASP A 420 32.02 -21.53 -28.58
N ALA A 421 31.44 -20.35 -28.71
CA ALA A 421 30.17 -19.99 -28.10
C ALA A 421 29.29 -19.18 -29.05
N THR A 422 27.98 -19.33 -28.94
CA THR A 422 27.02 -18.63 -29.79
C THR A 422 25.78 -18.16 -29.01
N LEU A 423 25.18 -17.03 -29.42
CA LEU A 423 23.92 -16.50 -28.92
C LEU A 423 22.75 -16.74 -29.90
N ARG A 424 22.94 -17.59 -30.88
CA ARG A 424 21.93 -17.90 -31.93
C ARG A 424 20.71 -18.60 -31.31
N ASN A 425 19.56 -18.46 -31.96
CA ASN A 425 18.32 -19.18 -31.62
C ASN A 425 17.86 -18.98 -30.15
N GLY A 426 18.07 -17.78 -29.58
CA GLY A 426 17.67 -17.50 -28.20
C GLY A 426 18.62 -18.05 -27.14
N GLN A 427 19.72 -18.68 -27.52
CA GLN A 427 20.76 -19.14 -26.59
C GLN A 427 21.41 -17.94 -25.88
N ASP A 428 21.89 -18.18 -24.65
CA ASP A 428 22.65 -17.22 -23.87
C ASP A 428 24.00 -17.78 -23.46
N LEU A 429 24.92 -16.89 -23.18
CA LEU A 429 26.16 -17.20 -22.50
C LEU A 429 26.10 -16.55 -21.12
N ALA A 430 26.08 -17.39 -20.09
CA ALA A 430 26.10 -16.92 -18.71
C ALA A 430 27.24 -17.56 -17.92
N PHE A 431 27.78 -16.79 -16.99
CA PHE A 431 28.76 -17.27 -16.01
C PHE A 431 28.63 -16.51 -14.71
N THR A 432 29.02 -17.16 -13.63
CA THR A 432 28.91 -16.66 -12.26
C THR A 432 30.28 -16.35 -11.71
N ASP A 433 30.42 -15.21 -11.04
CA ASP A 433 31.59 -14.95 -10.22
C ASP A 433 31.52 -15.81 -8.95
N THR A 434 32.25 -16.91 -8.94
CA THR A 434 32.34 -17.82 -7.79
C THR A 434 33.47 -17.44 -6.83
N THR A 435 34.09 -16.28 -7.01
CA THR A 435 35.18 -15.81 -6.15
C THR A 435 34.66 -14.96 -4.98
N ALA A 436 35.52 -14.64 -4.03
CA ALA A 436 35.24 -13.67 -2.97
C ALA A 436 35.55 -12.22 -3.40
N TYR A 437 35.93 -12.02 -4.65
CA TYR A 437 36.37 -10.75 -5.21
C TYR A 437 35.51 -10.39 -6.41
N GLY A 438 35.43 -9.09 -6.76
CA GLY A 438 34.74 -8.71 -7.98
C GLY A 438 35.54 -9.04 -9.25
N VAL A 439 34.82 -9.09 -10.37
CA VAL A 439 35.43 -9.27 -11.71
C VAL A 439 35.06 -8.08 -12.59
N LEU A 440 36.07 -7.42 -13.19
CA LEU A 440 35.88 -6.44 -14.24
C LEU A 440 36.10 -7.11 -15.59
N VAL A 441 35.15 -6.95 -16.47
CA VAL A 441 35.27 -7.34 -17.90
C VAL A 441 35.79 -6.15 -18.68
N SER A 442 36.90 -6.34 -19.40
CA SER A 442 37.41 -5.33 -20.32
C SER A 442 37.44 -5.86 -21.74
N VAL A 443 37.02 -5.05 -22.68
CA VAL A 443 36.95 -5.43 -24.10
C VAL A 443 37.77 -4.45 -24.94
N GLN A 444 38.78 -4.97 -25.63
CA GLN A 444 39.59 -4.19 -26.57
C GLN A 444 39.31 -4.68 -28.00
N THR A 445 39.20 -3.73 -28.90
CA THR A 445 38.94 -4.04 -30.32
C THR A 445 39.94 -3.30 -31.20
N GLN A 446 40.57 -4.03 -32.09
CA GLN A 446 41.35 -3.44 -33.20
C GLN A 446 40.53 -3.66 -34.49
N ARG A 447 40.20 -2.56 -35.17
CA ARG A 447 39.42 -2.63 -36.41
C ARG A 447 40.23 -3.27 -37.53
N PRO A 448 39.61 -4.06 -38.40
CA PRO A 448 40.23 -4.52 -39.60
C PRO A 448 40.72 -3.34 -40.47
N SER A 449 41.87 -3.48 -41.03
CA SER A 449 42.46 -2.49 -41.97
C SER A 449 42.82 -3.14 -43.30
N SER A 450 43.31 -2.35 -44.26
CA SER A 450 43.67 -2.86 -45.58
C SER A 450 44.79 -3.91 -45.46
N GLY A 451 44.44 -5.18 -45.84
CA GLY A 451 45.38 -6.31 -45.78
C GLY A 451 45.49 -7.04 -44.43
N HIS A 452 44.84 -6.56 -43.36
CA HIS A 452 44.92 -7.18 -42.02
C HIS A 452 43.52 -7.32 -41.39
N ASP A 453 43.24 -8.48 -40.81
CA ASP A 453 42.08 -8.69 -39.95
C ASP A 453 42.29 -7.94 -38.65
N GLY A 454 41.18 -7.49 -38.05
CA GLY A 454 41.16 -6.93 -36.73
C GLY A 454 41.21 -7.99 -35.64
N THR A 455 41.16 -7.53 -34.41
CA THR A 455 41.07 -8.42 -33.23
C THR A 455 40.03 -7.91 -32.24
N LEU A 456 39.39 -8.87 -31.58
CA LEU A 456 38.54 -8.65 -30.40
C LEU A 456 39.15 -9.40 -29.25
N THR A 457 39.55 -8.67 -28.19
CA THR A 457 40.13 -9.23 -26.97
C THR A 457 39.24 -8.96 -25.81
N VAL A 458 38.79 -9.98 -25.09
CA VAL A 458 38.10 -9.90 -23.83
C VAL A 458 39.07 -10.29 -22.72
N SER A 459 39.24 -9.43 -21.73
CA SER A 459 40.10 -9.66 -20.57
C SER A 459 39.27 -9.58 -19.30
N LEU A 460 39.54 -10.46 -18.36
CA LEU A 460 38.95 -10.43 -17.00
C LEU A 460 40.00 -9.99 -15.99
N TRP A 461 39.58 -9.10 -15.11
CA TRP A 461 40.42 -8.53 -14.06
C TRP A 461 39.78 -8.84 -12.70
N SER A 462 40.57 -9.35 -11.76
CA SER A 462 40.14 -9.70 -10.41
C SER A 462 41.37 -9.83 -9.49
N THR A 463 41.21 -10.37 -8.29
CA THR A 463 42.34 -10.89 -7.50
C THR A 463 42.62 -12.33 -7.95
N PRO A 464 43.81 -12.64 -8.45
CA PRO A 464 44.16 -13.98 -8.91
C PRO A 464 44.03 -15.01 -7.80
N ARG A 465 43.40 -16.14 -8.09
CA ARG A 465 43.24 -17.26 -7.17
C ARG A 465 43.71 -18.58 -7.80
N TRP A 466 43.43 -18.75 -9.08
CA TRP A 466 43.65 -19.96 -9.82
C TRP A 466 44.55 -19.72 -11.01
N SER A 467 45.40 -20.69 -11.33
CA SER A 467 45.93 -20.94 -12.65
C SER A 467 45.02 -21.98 -13.31
N VAL A 468 44.42 -21.63 -14.44
CA VAL A 468 43.46 -22.51 -15.13
C VAL A 468 44.05 -22.94 -16.48
N THR A 469 44.17 -24.24 -16.66
CA THR A 469 44.54 -24.84 -17.93
C THR A 469 43.35 -25.54 -18.58
N SER A 470 43.32 -25.60 -19.88
CA SER A 470 42.20 -26.23 -20.62
C SER A 470 42.77 -27.24 -21.65
N SER A 471 42.16 -28.42 -21.69
CA SER A 471 42.46 -29.51 -22.63
C SER A 471 41.16 -30.05 -23.22
N HIS A 472 41.25 -30.82 -24.25
CA HIS A 472 40.14 -31.58 -24.82
C HIS A 472 40.53 -33.04 -25.09
N SER A 473 39.57 -33.94 -25.09
CA SER A 473 39.77 -35.33 -25.46
C SER A 473 40.11 -35.45 -26.94
N THR A 474 40.64 -36.59 -27.36
CA THR A 474 40.65 -36.96 -28.78
C THR A 474 39.19 -36.99 -29.30
N PRO A 475 38.97 -36.60 -30.59
CA PRO A 475 37.67 -36.72 -31.20
C PRO A 475 37.15 -38.16 -31.19
N ALA A 476 35.92 -38.35 -30.71
CA ALA A 476 35.20 -39.61 -30.67
C ALA A 476 33.99 -39.55 -31.60
N ASN A 477 33.38 -40.70 -31.92
CA ASN A 477 32.16 -40.80 -32.73
C ASN A 477 32.26 -40.03 -34.05
N VAL A 478 33.41 -40.15 -34.72
CA VAL A 478 33.69 -39.37 -35.93
C VAL A 478 32.76 -39.79 -37.06
N VAL A 479 31.98 -38.83 -37.55
CA VAL A 479 31.10 -39.01 -38.73
C VAL A 479 31.77 -38.31 -39.90
N PRO A 480 32.12 -39.06 -41.00
CA PRO A 480 32.76 -38.46 -42.16
C PRO A 480 31.88 -37.38 -42.83
N SER A 481 32.53 -36.39 -43.43
CA SER A 481 31.86 -35.40 -44.24
C SER A 481 31.24 -36.02 -45.47
N GLY A 482 29.96 -35.78 -45.71
CA GLY A 482 29.29 -36.15 -46.97
C GLY A 482 29.79 -35.26 -48.12
N ARG A 483 29.36 -35.64 -49.37
CA ARG A 483 29.60 -34.81 -50.55
C ARG A 483 28.28 -34.48 -51.25
N VAL A 484 28.08 -33.19 -51.53
CA VAL A 484 26.95 -32.68 -52.32
C VAL A 484 27.47 -32.12 -53.64
N VAL A 485 26.99 -32.61 -54.73
CA VAL A 485 27.32 -32.09 -56.04
C VAL A 485 26.30 -31.03 -56.43
N ARG A 486 26.75 -29.81 -56.66
CA ARG A 486 25.91 -28.72 -57.18
C ARG A 486 26.30 -28.42 -58.64
N ARG A 487 25.29 -28.15 -59.47
CA ARG A 487 25.47 -27.79 -60.87
C ARG A 487 24.96 -26.40 -61.13
N GLY A 488 25.62 -25.61 -61.95
CA GLY A 488 25.19 -24.30 -62.37
C GLY A 488 26.28 -23.21 -62.27
N GLN A 489 26.05 -22.10 -62.97
CA GLN A 489 26.92 -20.94 -62.90
C GLN A 489 26.73 -20.30 -61.52
N GLY A 490 27.82 -20.01 -60.84
CA GLY A 490 27.81 -19.41 -59.47
C GLY A 490 27.93 -20.44 -58.34
N CYS A 491 28.07 -21.72 -58.60
CA CYS A 491 28.42 -22.69 -57.57
C CYS A 491 29.80 -22.38 -57.01
N GLN A 492 29.91 -22.34 -55.68
CA GLN A 492 31.17 -22.18 -54.94
C GLN A 492 31.51 -23.52 -54.28
N GLU A 493 32.68 -24.04 -54.56
CA GLU A 493 33.22 -25.20 -53.87
C GLU A 493 33.51 -24.88 -52.42
N ARG A 494 33.16 -25.81 -51.52
CA ARG A 494 33.44 -25.70 -50.11
C ARG A 494 33.96 -27.02 -49.58
N PRO A 495 35.03 -27.04 -48.79
CA PRO A 495 35.48 -28.25 -48.13
C PRO A 495 34.43 -28.69 -47.11
N GLY A 496 34.28 -29.98 -46.92
CA GLY A 496 33.49 -30.55 -45.83
C GLY A 496 34.30 -30.65 -44.55
N SER A 497 33.62 -30.78 -43.44
CA SER A 497 34.23 -31.11 -42.14
C SER A 497 33.55 -32.33 -41.53
N ASN A 498 34.31 -33.21 -40.92
CA ASN A 498 33.76 -34.35 -40.18
C ASN A 498 32.99 -33.85 -38.95
N GLY A 499 31.93 -34.56 -38.57
CA GLY A 499 31.30 -34.44 -37.28
C GLY A 499 32.06 -35.26 -36.22
N PHE A 500 32.05 -34.85 -34.99
CA PHE A 500 32.69 -35.59 -33.91
C PHE A 500 32.23 -35.08 -32.54
N ASP A 501 32.48 -35.88 -31.51
CA ASP A 501 32.27 -35.55 -30.10
C ASP A 501 33.61 -35.28 -29.44
N VAL A 502 33.64 -34.30 -28.53
CA VAL A 502 34.79 -34.03 -27.66
C VAL A 502 34.31 -33.68 -26.27
N THR A 503 35.14 -34.02 -25.27
CA THR A 503 35.01 -33.52 -23.89
C THR A 503 36.07 -32.47 -23.66
N VAL A 504 35.64 -31.28 -23.29
CA VAL A 504 36.54 -30.17 -22.88
C VAL A 504 36.66 -30.17 -21.37
N THR A 505 37.88 -30.15 -20.90
CA THR A 505 38.22 -30.17 -19.46
C THR A 505 39.06 -28.94 -19.14
N ARG A 506 38.75 -28.29 -18.02
CA ARG A 506 39.65 -27.31 -17.39
C ARG A 506 40.09 -27.84 -16.04
N THR A 507 41.33 -27.58 -15.72
CA THR A 507 41.97 -27.96 -14.48
C THR A 507 42.37 -26.70 -13.73
N PHE A 508 42.00 -26.63 -12.48
CA PHE A 508 42.31 -25.51 -11.57
C PHE A 508 43.47 -25.88 -10.68
N GLU A 509 44.44 -25.02 -10.66
CA GLU A 509 45.58 -25.09 -9.76
C GLU A 509 45.60 -23.86 -8.88
N ARG A 510 45.70 -24.02 -7.58
CA ARG A 510 45.84 -22.88 -6.66
C ARG A 510 47.21 -22.23 -6.87
N LEU A 511 47.20 -20.92 -7.06
CA LEU A 511 48.44 -20.18 -7.27
C LEU A 511 49.48 -20.48 -6.17
N GLY A 512 50.67 -20.94 -6.59
CA GLY A 512 51.77 -21.29 -5.72
C GLY A 512 51.71 -22.69 -5.12
N SER A 513 50.69 -23.54 -5.43
CA SER A 513 50.62 -24.91 -4.90
C SER A 513 51.35 -25.94 -5.77
N GLY A 514 51.45 -25.71 -7.08
CA GLY A 514 52.04 -26.66 -8.04
C GLY A 514 51.24 -27.97 -8.22
N THR A 515 50.04 -28.04 -7.66
CA THR A 515 49.18 -29.23 -7.72
C THR A 515 47.75 -28.84 -8.14
N ALA A 516 47.11 -29.70 -8.92
CA ALA A 516 45.72 -29.54 -9.30
C ALA A 516 44.79 -29.64 -8.06
N ASP A 517 43.86 -28.70 -7.92
CA ASP A 517 42.85 -28.68 -6.87
C ASP A 517 41.60 -29.43 -7.28
N HIS A 518 41.05 -29.07 -8.42
CA HIS A 518 39.86 -29.71 -9.01
C HIS A 518 39.82 -29.51 -10.52
N SER A 519 38.87 -30.16 -11.18
CA SER A 519 38.60 -30.00 -12.62
C SER A 519 37.10 -29.91 -12.88
N SER A 520 36.76 -29.34 -14.00
CA SER A 520 35.40 -29.37 -14.54
C SER A 520 35.42 -29.62 -16.04
N SER A 521 34.43 -30.34 -16.54
CA SER A 521 34.33 -30.70 -17.95
C SER A 521 32.90 -30.62 -18.48
N TYR A 522 32.79 -30.51 -19.80
CA TYR A 522 31.52 -30.63 -20.53
C TYR A 522 31.76 -31.29 -21.87
N ALA A 523 30.71 -31.94 -22.45
CA ALA A 523 30.76 -32.58 -23.73
C ALA A 523 30.23 -31.65 -24.85
N VAL A 524 30.82 -31.75 -26.02
CA VAL A 524 30.43 -30.98 -27.21
C VAL A 524 30.25 -31.96 -28.35
N HIS A 525 29.18 -31.76 -29.11
CA HIS A 525 28.88 -32.50 -30.34
C HIS A 525 28.90 -31.55 -31.53
N TYR A 526 29.70 -31.85 -32.54
CA TYR A 526 29.71 -31.17 -33.85
C TYR A 526 29.14 -32.06 -34.91
N ALA A 527 28.15 -31.58 -35.66
CA ALA A 527 27.58 -32.26 -36.80
C ALA A 527 28.53 -32.19 -38.04
N PRO A 528 28.54 -33.19 -38.91
CA PRO A 528 29.34 -33.16 -40.13
C PRO A 528 28.80 -32.12 -41.13
N VAL A 529 29.69 -31.49 -41.89
CA VAL A 529 29.36 -30.58 -42.98
C VAL A 529 29.77 -31.23 -44.30
N ALA A 530 28.80 -31.38 -45.24
CA ALA A 530 29.09 -31.97 -46.55
C ALA A 530 29.95 -31.04 -47.42
N ALA A 531 30.95 -31.60 -48.08
CA ALA A 531 31.72 -30.91 -49.10
C ALA A 531 30.81 -30.54 -50.29
N VAL A 532 30.90 -29.31 -50.77
CA VAL A 532 30.24 -28.88 -52.02
C VAL A 532 31.21 -28.96 -53.15
N VAL A 533 30.90 -29.85 -54.16
CA VAL A 533 31.66 -29.98 -55.37
C VAL A 533 30.83 -29.42 -56.52
N CYS A 534 31.43 -28.50 -57.28
CA CYS A 534 30.79 -27.88 -58.44
C CYS A 534 31.01 -28.66 -59.71
N ARG A 535 29.95 -28.91 -60.48
CA ARG A 535 30.03 -29.49 -61.86
C ARG A 535 29.36 -28.54 -62.86
N PRO A 536 29.85 -28.49 -64.11
CA PRO A 536 29.19 -27.72 -65.16
C PRO A 536 27.72 -28.11 -65.30
N PRO A 537 26.84 -27.20 -65.76
CA PRO A 537 25.52 -27.61 -66.18
C PRO A 537 25.60 -28.71 -67.25
N HIS A 538 24.60 -29.62 -67.22
CA HIS A 538 24.52 -30.60 -68.33
C HIS A 538 24.33 -29.84 -69.64
N PRO A 539 24.99 -30.28 -70.74
CA PRO A 539 24.75 -29.72 -72.06
C PRO A 539 23.29 -29.91 -72.51
#